data_9716d5be4a41bbad34ce2ce451f16219
#
_entry.id   9716d5be4a41bbad34ce2ce451f16219
#
_cell.length_a   1.000
_cell.length_b   1.000
_cell.length_c   1.000
_cell.angle_alpha   90.00
_cell.angle_beta   90.00
_cell.angle_gamma   90.00
#
_symmetry.space_group_name_H-M   'P 1'
#
loop_
_entity.id
_entity.type
_entity.pdbx_description
1 polymer ?
#
loop_
_entity_poly.entity_id
_entity_poly.type
_entity_poly.pdbx_seq_one_letter_code
_entity_poly.pdbx_strand_id
1 'polypeptide(L)'
;MTNMPFFTRDGDTFHPTEVANGPWDPKSLHGRVIIGLLGFAIEERHSGPEFVPARLTVDMFRLPTIDKPIEMTTRLVRDGMRIRVVEAEFLSGGVGMARASCQLLRRTQNPDGNVWSPPNWDVPKPADIPKPTDPRLGMNGKWTTRPIVGHMGSLGPRKLWMSEVRELVAGVPMTPFVRVATGADFASPFANAGDKGLGYINSDVTIYLHRLPVTNWIGFEVVNHQATDGVAIGECWLYDEAGPIGTATVAALAQRKPMVNPSKR
;
A
#
# COMPACT_ATOMS: atom_id res chain seq x y z
N MET A 1 -8.31 23.35 -3.57
CA MET A 1 -7.21 23.00 -2.64
C MET A 1 -6.16 22.32 -3.49
N THR A 2 -4.95 22.87 -3.54
CA THR A 2 -3.82 22.24 -4.24
C THR A 2 -3.53 20.89 -3.58
N ASN A 3 -3.53 19.81 -4.36
CA ASN A 3 -3.17 18.49 -3.87
C ASN A 3 -1.66 18.48 -3.58
N MET A 4 -1.28 18.91 -2.37
CA MET A 4 0.12 18.89 -1.94
C MET A 4 0.66 17.45 -2.06
N PRO A 5 1.81 17.24 -2.73
CA PRO A 5 2.44 15.93 -2.85
C PRO A 5 2.95 15.44 -1.50
N PHE A 6 3.27 14.16 -1.37
CA PHE A 6 3.85 13.63 -0.14
C PHE A 6 5.31 14.02 0.04
N PHE A 7 6.06 14.08 -1.05
CA PHE A 7 7.47 14.47 -1.05
C PHE A 7 7.76 15.53 -2.11
N THR A 8 8.65 16.45 -1.79
CA THR A 8 9.45 17.16 -2.78
C THR A 8 10.77 16.44 -2.96
N ARG A 9 11.47 16.64 -4.09
CA ARG A 9 12.73 15.98 -4.40
C ARG A 9 13.80 17.00 -4.78
N ASP A 10 15.00 16.80 -4.24
CA ASP A 10 16.21 17.52 -4.63
C ASP A 10 17.31 16.48 -4.90
N GLY A 11 17.65 16.23 -6.17
CA GLY A 11 18.51 15.14 -6.56
C GLY A 11 18.00 13.78 -6.11
N ASP A 12 18.77 13.07 -5.29
CA ASP A 12 18.40 11.78 -4.69
C ASP A 12 17.79 11.88 -3.28
N THR A 13 17.56 13.11 -2.80
CA THR A 13 17.00 13.38 -1.48
C THR A 13 15.53 13.74 -1.58
N PHE A 14 14.70 13.13 -0.75
CA PHE A 14 13.27 13.37 -0.68
C PHE A 14 12.93 14.09 0.64
N HIS A 15 12.19 15.17 0.55
CA HIS A 15 11.76 15.97 1.69
C HIS A 15 10.27 15.75 1.94
N PRO A 16 9.89 15.14 3.08
CA PRO A 16 8.49 14.95 3.42
C PRO A 16 7.75 16.28 3.55
N THR A 17 6.52 16.33 3.07
CA THR A 17 5.60 17.45 3.34
C THR A 17 4.72 17.12 4.55
N GLU A 18 3.99 18.12 5.06
CA GLU A 18 3.10 17.94 6.21
C GLU A 18 2.00 16.88 6.00
N VAL A 19 1.61 16.63 4.73
CA VAL A 19 0.57 15.63 4.40
C VAL A 19 1.09 14.19 4.40
N ALA A 20 2.41 14.00 4.50
CA ALA A 20 3.02 12.67 4.60
C ALA A 20 2.90 12.06 6.01
N ASN A 21 2.35 12.80 6.98
CA ASN A 21 2.23 12.37 8.36
C ASN A 21 1.35 11.14 8.53
N GLY A 22 1.74 10.30 9.49
CA GLY A 22 1.03 9.08 9.89
C GLY A 22 -0.05 9.32 10.95
N PRO A 23 -0.90 8.31 11.20
CA PRO A 23 -1.96 8.40 12.19
C PRO A 23 -1.50 8.07 13.61
N TRP A 24 -0.34 7.43 13.77
CA TRP A 24 0.16 6.98 15.07
C TRP A 24 0.82 8.09 15.89
N ASP A 25 1.60 8.94 15.22
CA ASP A 25 2.23 10.12 15.76
C ASP A 25 2.19 11.23 14.68
N PRO A 26 1.72 12.45 15.00
CA PRO A 26 1.66 13.55 14.04
C PRO A 26 3.00 13.92 13.40
N LYS A 27 4.11 13.57 14.05
CA LYS A 27 5.47 13.81 13.54
C LYS A 27 6.01 12.64 12.73
N SER A 28 5.35 11.47 12.74
CA SER A 28 5.80 10.29 12.01
C SER A 28 5.32 10.27 10.58
N LEU A 29 6.06 9.60 9.70
CA LEU A 29 5.62 9.28 8.35
C LEU A 29 4.57 8.16 8.38
N HIS A 30 3.63 8.25 7.44
CA HIS A 30 2.65 7.19 7.21
C HIS A 30 3.30 5.99 6.50
N GLY A 31 2.98 4.75 6.89
CA GLY A 31 3.49 3.54 6.25
C GLY A 31 3.33 3.53 4.73
N ARG A 32 2.19 4.01 4.23
CA ARG A 32 1.90 4.08 2.78
C ARG A 32 2.94 4.88 1.98
N VAL A 33 3.46 5.98 2.52
CA VAL A 33 4.43 6.80 1.80
C VAL A 33 5.82 6.18 1.84
N ILE A 34 6.14 5.41 2.89
CA ILE A 34 7.37 4.62 3.00
C ILE A 34 7.37 3.52 1.94
N ILE A 35 6.29 2.72 1.88
CA ILE A 35 6.13 1.62 0.92
C ILE A 35 6.09 2.17 -0.51
N GLY A 36 5.36 3.26 -0.72
CA GLY A 36 5.28 3.92 -2.02
C GLY A 36 6.64 4.40 -2.52
N LEU A 37 7.44 5.05 -1.65
CA LEU A 37 8.75 5.58 -2.04
C LEU A 37 9.78 4.47 -2.30
N LEU A 38 9.74 3.35 -1.55
CA LEU A 38 10.53 2.16 -1.83
C LEU A 38 10.16 1.55 -3.20
N GLY A 39 8.86 1.42 -3.49
CA GLY A 39 8.38 0.97 -4.79
C GLY A 39 8.81 1.91 -5.92
N PHE A 40 8.68 3.22 -5.71
CA PHE A 40 9.11 4.24 -6.66
C PHE A 40 10.61 4.14 -7.00
N ALA A 41 11.48 4.07 -5.99
CA ALA A 41 12.93 3.99 -6.20
C ALA A 41 13.35 2.70 -6.93
N ILE A 42 12.67 1.58 -6.65
CA ILE A 42 12.89 0.32 -7.35
C ILE A 42 12.45 0.42 -8.81
N GLU A 43 11.26 0.95 -9.05
CA GLU A 43 10.72 1.07 -10.41
C GLU A 43 11.55 2.05 -11.26
N GLU A 44 11.87 3.22 -10.72
CA GLU A 44 12.64 4.26 -11.43
C GLU A 44 14.00 3.74 -11.89
N ARG A 45 14.68 2.94 -11.07
CA ARG A 45 16.08 2.55 -11.31
C ARG A 45 16.26 1.17 -11.95
N HIS A 46 15.29 0.26 -11.81
CA HIS A 46 15.48 -1.15 -12.16
C HIS A 46 14.34 -1.76 -12.97
N SER A 47 13.22 -1.05 -13.17
CA SER A 47 12.12 -1.56 -13.99
C SER A 47 12.40 -1.39 -15.48
N GLY A 48 11.66 -2.14 -16.29
CA GLY A 48 11.63 -2.04 -17.74
C GLY A 48 10.30 -2.55 -18.27
N PRO A 49 9.87 -2.20 -19.48
CA PRO A 49 8.56 -2.53 -20.03
C PRO A 49 8.32 -4.04 -20.12
N GLU A 50 9.38 -4.83 -20.21
CA GLU A 50 9.36 -6.28 -20.29
C GLU A 50 9.20 -6.98 -18.94
N PHE A 51 9.27 -6.25 -17.80
CA PHE A 51 9.15 -6.81 -16.46
C PHE A 51 7.91 -6.31 -15.73
N VAL A 52 7.36 -7.18 -14.85
CA VAL A 52 6.29 -6.83 -13.91
C VAL A 52 6.85 -6.98 -12.50
N PRO A 53 6.68 -5.97 -11.62
CA PRO A 53 6.90 -6.14 -10.19
C PRO A 53 5.87 -7.14 -9.63
N ALA A 54 6.28 -8.42 -9.57
CA ALA A 54 5.37 -9.50 -9.17
C ALA A 54 5.30 -9.72 -7.66
N ARG A 55 6.33 -9.30 -6.93
CA ARG A 55 6.33 -9.28 -5.46
C ARG A 55 7.09 -8.06 -4.96
N LEU A 56 6.51 -7.37 -3.99
CA LEU A 56 7.19 -6.39 -3.16
C LEU A 56 6.96 -6.74 -1.70
N THR A 57 8.03 -7.03 -0.96
CA THR A 57 8.00 -7.18 0.51
C THR A 57 8.72 -5.99 1.12
N VAL A 58 8.08 -5.33 2.08
CA VAL A 58 8.64 -4.17 2.80
C VAL A 58 8.60 -4.47 4.30
N ASP A 59 9.77 -4.48 4.94
CA ASP A 59 9.92 -4.51 6.39
C ASP A 59 10.03 -3.07 6.93
N MET A 60 9.19 -2.70 7.89
CA MET A 60 9.19 -1.41 8.56
C MET A 60 9.61 -1.60 10.02
N PHE A 61 10.85 -1.33 10.35
CA PHE A 61 11.41 -1.63 11.66
C PHE A 61 11.69 -0.41 12.55
N ARG A 62 11.53 0.80 11.99
CA ARG A 62 11.57 2.07 12.73
C ARG A 62 10.58 3.06 12.15
N LEU A 63 10.12 3.97 13.00
CA LEU A 63 9.16 5.01 12.60
C LEU A 63 9.94 6.28 12.23
N PRO A 64 10.07 6.62 10.93
CA PRO A 64 10.73 7.85 10.51
C PRO A 64 9.86 9.08 10.80
N THR A 65 10.49 10.24 10.95
CA THR A 65 9.81 11.51 11.22
C THR A 65 9.78 12.42 10.00
N ILE A 66 8.79 13.31 9.95
CA ILE A 66 8.57 14.22 8.80
C ILE A 66 9.58 15.36 8.70
N ASP A 67 10.34 15.61 9.75
CA ASP A 67 11.31 16.71 9.85
C ASP A 67 12.70 16.36 9.31
N LYS A 68 12.90 15.11 8.88
CA LYS A 68 14.19 14.64 8.37
C LYS A 68 14.11 14.33 6.88
N PRO A 69 15.17 14.64 6.12
CA PRO A 69 15.27 14.21 4.73
C PRO A 69 15.36 12.69 4.64
N ILE A 70 14.89 12.18 3.52
CA ILE A 70 14.86 10.74 3.19
C ILE A 70 15.81 10.49 2.04
N GLU A 71 16.64 9.48 2.17
CA GLU A 71 17.51 8.97 1.14
C GLU A 71 17.10 7.54 0.77
N MET A 72 17.20 7.23 -0.52
CA MET A 72 16.84 5.91 -1.05
C MET A 72 18.07 5.26 -1.66
N THR A 73 18.44 4.09 -1.17
CA THR A 73 19.43 3.24 -1.82
C THR A 73 18.76 2.05 -2.49
N THR A 74 19.30 1.59 -3.61
CA THR A 74 18.82 0.39 -4.28
C THR A 74 20.00 -0.48 -4.71
N ARG A 75 19.80 -1.78 -4.69
CA ARG A 75 20.80 -2.76 -5.11
C ARG A 75 20.17 -3.85 -5.96
N LEU A 76 20.70 -4.04 -7.16
CA LEU A 76 20.33 -5.17 -8.01
C LEU A 76 21.03 -6.42 -7.48
N VAL A 77 20.26 -7.32 -6.86
CA VAL A 77 20.76 -8.58 -6.28
C VAL A 77 20.97 -9.62 -7.38
N ARG A 78 20.03 -9.66 -8.33
CA ARG A 78 20.05 -10.57 -9.48
C ARG A 78 19.50 -9.85 -10.71
N ASP A 79 20.23 -9.91 -11.79
CA ASP A 79 19.80 -9.51 -13.14
C ASP A 79 19.80 -10.73 -14.07
N GLY A 80 18.69 -11.44 -14.09
CA GLY A 80 18.49 -12.62 -14.93
C GLY A 80 17.54 -12.34 -16.09
N MET A 81 17.61 -13.14 -17.13
CA MET A 81 16.75 -12.97 -18.31
C MET A 81 15.24 -13.00 -17.99
N ARG A 82 14.82 -13.80 -16.99
CA ARG A 82 13.42 -13.98 -16.61
C ARG A 82 13.05 -13.40 -15.25
N ILE A 83 14.03 -13.24 -14.36
CA ILE A 83 13.84 -12.83 -12.97
C ILE A 83 14.91 -11.79 -12.63
N ARG A 84 14.46 -10.62 -12.13
CA ARG A 84 15.30 -9.65 -11.42
C ARG A 84 14.92 -9.64 -9.96
N VAL A 85 15.90 -9.45 -9.09
CA VAL A 85 15.66 -9.22 -7.65
C VAL A 85 16.38 -7.95 -7.27
N VAL A 86 15.63 -7.02 -6.70
CA VAL A 86 16.11 -5.70 -6.28
C VAL A 86 15.85 -5.54 -4.80
N GLU A 87 16.82 -5.05 -4.07
CA GLU A 87 16.66 -4.56 -2.70
C GLU A 87 16.69 -3.03 -2.69
N ALA A 88 15.96 -2.45 -1.76
CA ALA A 88 15.96 -1.01 -1.49
C ALA A 88 15.95 -0.75 0.01
N GLU A 89 16.58 0.34 0.42
CA GLU A 89 16.56 0.83 1.79
C GLU A 89 16.02 2.26 1.85
N PHE A 90 15.21 2.52 2.84
CA PHE A 90 14.67 3.82 3.20
C PHE A 90 15.46 4.35 4.41
N LEU A 91 16.25 5.39 4.20
CA LEU A 91 17.07 6.00 5.24
C LEU A 91 16.48 7.37 5.62
N SER A 92 16.47 7.67 6.91
CA SER A 92 16.10 8.99 7.45
C SER A 92 17.23 9.54 8.28
N GLY A 93 17.85 10.63 7.82
CA GLY A 93 19.05 11.18 8.44
C GLY A 93 20.19 10.16 8.52
N GLY A 94 20.41 9.37 7.47
CA GLY A 94 21.44 8.34 7.38
C GLY A 94 21.16 7.05 8.16
N VAL A 95 20.00 6.92 8.81
CA VAL A 95 19.63 5.74 9.61
C VAL A 95 18.57 4.92 8.85
N GLY A 96 18.80 3.61 8.69
CA GLY A 96 17.83 2.69 8.08
C GLY A 96 16.53 2.60 8.88
N MET A 97 15.39 2.84 8.22
CA MET A 97 14.05 2.82 8.83
C MET A 97 13.19 1.70 8.29
N ALA A 98 13.32 1.41 7.00
CA ALA A 98 12.62 0.33 6.30
C ALA A 98 13.50 -0.22 5.18
N ARG A 99 13.19 -1.43 4.74
CA ARG A 99 13.82 -2.04 3.57
C ARG A 99 12.78 -2.75 2.73
N ALA A 100 13.10 -2.95 1.45
CA ALA A 100 12.27 -3.69 0.52
C ALA A 100 13.06 -4.74 -0.24
N SER A 101 12.39 -5.84 -0.60
CA SER A 101 12.82 -6.78 -1.62
C SER A 101 11.74 -6.88 -2.69
N CYS A 102 12.11 -6.59 -3.93
CA CYS A 102 11.20 -6.68 -5.06
C CYS A 102 11.66 -7.75 -6.05
N GLN A 103 10.72 -8.58 -6.48
CA GLN A 103 10.93 -9.53 -7.57
C GLN A 103 10.21 -9.04 -8.82
N LEU A 104 10.98 -8.81 -9.88
CA LEU A 104 10.48 -8.43 -11.19
C LEU A 104 10.50 -9.67 -12.10
N LEU A 105 9.37 -10.03 -12.66
CA LEU A 105 9.22 -11.17 -13.56
C LEU A 105 9.04 -10.71 -15.00
N ARG A 106 9.74 -11.35 -15.94
CA ARG A 106 9.62 -11.03 -17.36
C ARG A 106 8.26 -11.48 -17.88
N ARG A 107 7.60 -10.59 -18.63
CA ARG A 107 6.36 -10.89 -19.36
C ARG A 107 6.64 -11.93 -20.43
N THR A 108 5.77 -12.95 -20.50
CA THR A 108 5.79 -14.01 -21.51
C THR A 108 4.36 -14.40 -21.86
N GLN A 109 4.21 -15.34 -22.76
CA GLN A 109 2.92 -15.97 -23.04
C GLN A 109 2.53 -16.91 -21.87
N ASN A 110 1.23 -16.96 -21.58
CA ASN A 110 0.72 -17.96 -20.66
C ASN A 110 0.90 -19.37 -21.27
N PRO A 111 1.16 -20.39 -20.43
CA PRO A 111 1.17 -21.77 -20.91
C PRO A 111 -0.21 -22.19 -21.36
N ASP A 112 -0.27 -23.20 -22.24
CA ASP A 112 -1.52 -23.81 -22.66
C ASP A 112 -2.23 -24.48 -21.48
N GLY A 113 -3.56 -24.58 -21.59
CA GLY A 113 -4.41 -25.19 -20.57
C GLY A 113 -5.09 -24.17 -19.64
N ASN A 114 -5.91 -24.68 -18.71
CA ASN A 114 -6.67 -23.89 -17.75
C ASN A 114 -6.27 -24.26 -16.33
N VAL A 115 -6.08 -23.25 -15.51
CA VAL A 115 -5.88 -23.41 -14.06
C VAL A 115 -7.12 -22.84 -13.38
N TRP A 116 -7.62 -23.54 -12.35
CA TRP A 116 -8.73 -23.02 -11.56
C TRP A 116 -8.37 -21.66 -10.96
N SER A 117 -9.28 -20.73 -11.03
CA SER A 117 -9.18 -19.42 -10.36
C SER A 117 -10.49 -19.13 -9.62
N PRO A 118 -10.45 -18.38 -8.53
CA PRO A 118 -11.68 -17.95 -7.86
C PRO A 118 -12.54 -17.10 -8.79
N PRO A 119 -13.87 -17.02 -8.54
CA PRO A 119 -14.75 -16.15 -9.30
C PRO A 119 -14.27 -14.70 -9.28
N ASN A 120 -14.51 -13.99 -10.37
CA ASN A 120 -14.29 -12.56 -10.44
C ASN A 120 -15.11 -11.83 -9.37
N TRP A 121 -14.60 -10.69 -8.96
CA TRP A 121 -15.26 -9.81 -8.01
C TRP A 121 -16.49 -9.16 -8.71
N ASP A 122 -17.68 -9.62 -8.35
CA ASP A 122 -18.92 -9.05 -8.86
C ASP A 122 -19.39 -7.94 -7.89
N VAL A 123 -18.97 -6.72 -8.18
CA VAL A 123 -19.29 -5.54 -7.37
C VAL A 123 -19.52 -4.33 -8.28
N PRO A 124 -20.30 -3.31 -7.83
CA PRO A 124 -20.45 -2.07 -8.56
C PRO A 124 -19.11 -1.39 -8.81
N LYS A 125 -18.95 -0.75 -9.96
CA LYS A 125 -17.77 0.05 -10.26
C LYS A 125 -17.72 1.31 -9.38
N PRO A 126 -16.54 1.90 -9.16
CA PRO A 126 -16.41 3.10 -8.32
C PRO A 126 -17.29 4.28 -8.75
N ALA A 127 -17.54 4.41 -10.05
CA ALA A 127 -18.40 5.46 -10.61
C ALA A 127 -19.87 5.29 -10.22
N ASP A 128 -20.32 4.04 -10.01
CA ASP A 128 -21.71 3.69 -9.72
C ASP A 128 -22.02 3.76 -8.21
N ILE A 129 -20.99 3.94 -7.37
CA ILE A 129 -21.14 4.02 -5.91
C ILE A 129 -21.11 5.48 -5.48
N PRO A 130 -22.14 5.95 -4.74
CA PRO A 130 -22.17 7.33 -4.23
C PRO A 130 -20.92 7.66 -3.40
N LYS A 131 -20.48 8.92 -3.50
CA LYS A 131 -19.42 9.41 -2.60
C LYS A 131 -19.93 9.35 -1.15
N PRO A 132 -19.10 8.88 -0.20
CA PRO A 132 -19.48 8.94 1.20
C PRO A 132 -19.79 10.38 1.60
N THR A 133 -20.90 10.59 2.28
CA THR A 133 -21.28 11.91 2.83
C THR A 133 -20.50 12.24 4.10
N ASP A 134 -20.03 11.21 4.82
CA ASP A 134 -19.17 11.36 5.99
C ASP A 134 -17.69 11.52 5.55
N PRO A 135 -17.07 12.71 5.80
CA PRO A 135 -15.67 12.94 5.45
C PRO A 135 -14.70 11.96 6.11
N ARG A 136 -15.11 11.35 7.24
CA ARG A 136 -14.30 10.36 7.98
C ARG A 136 -14.14 9.06 7.23
N LEU A 137 -15.09 8.69 6.39
CA LEU A 137 -15.01 7.50 5.52
C LEU A 137 -14.02 7.70 4.37
N GLY A 138 -13.70 8.95 4.02
CA GLY A 138 -12.65 9.32 3.07
C GLY A 138 -11.26 9.45 3.68
N MET A 139 -11.01 8.91 4.87
CA MET A 139 -9.71 8.92 5.55
C MET A 139 -9.07 10.31 5.65
N ASN A 140 -9.83 11.32 6.06
CA ASN A 140 -9.37 12.70 6.28
C ASN A 140 -8.78 13.38 5.02
N GLY A 141 -9.30 13.08 3.84
CA GLY A 141 -8.85 13.65 2.57
C GLY A 141 -7.51 13.13 2.06
N LYS A 142 -7.01 12.04 2.66
CA LYS A 142 -5.77 11.38 2.22
C LYS A 142 -5.98 10.49 1.00
N TRP A 143 -7.19 9.93 0.84
CA TRP A 143 -7.64 9.15 -0.33
C TRP A 143 -9.13 9.36 -0.58
N THR A 144 -9.57 8.89 -1.74
CA THR A 144 -11.00 8.80 -2.05
C THR A 144 -11.42 7.35 -1.92
N THR A 145 -12.50 7.08 -1.20
CA THR A 145 -13.04 5.72 -1.04
C THR A 145 -14.45 5.59 -1.60
N ARG A 146 -14.85 4.36 -1.94
CA ARG A 146 -16.21 3.93 -2.26
C ARG A 146 -16.48 2.64 -1.49
N PRO A 147 -17.14 2.70 -0.34
CA PRO A 147 -17.52 1.51 0.41
C PRO A 147 -18.50 0.64 -0.39
N ILE A 148 -18.30 -0.68 -0.37
CA ILE A 148 -19.16 -1.66 -1.03
C ILE A 148 -19.88 -2.48 0.04
N VAL A 149 -19.12 -3.14 0.92
CA VAL A 149 -19.64 -3.96 2.00
C VAL A 149 -18.85 -3.65 3.27
N GLY A 150 -19.56 -3.42 4.37
CA GLY A 150 -18.95 -3.12 5.65
C GLY A 150 -18.14 -1.82 5.65
N HIS A 151 -17.40 -1.61 6.70
CA HIS A 151 -16.48 -0.48 6.87
C HIS A 151 -15.33 -0.88 7.80
N MET A 152 -14.31 -0.05 7.92
CA MET A 152 -13.22 -0.28 8.86
C MET A 152 -13.78 -0.41 10.31
N GLY A 153 -13.52 -1.55 10.93
CA GLY A 153 -13.99 -1.88 12.28
C GLY A 153 -15.33 -2.62 12.36
N SER A 154 -16.01 -2.90 11.23
CA SER A 154 -17.17 -3.80 11.24
C SER A 154 -16.74 -5.26 11.44
N LEU A 155 -17.59 -6.04 12.17
CA LEU A 155 -17.39 -7.47 12.39
C LEU A 155 -18.09 -8.26 11.27
N GLY A 156 -17.45 -8.38 10.12
CA GLY A 156 -18.00 -9.08 8.96
C GLY A 156 -17.21 -8.80 7.68
N PRO A 157 -17.73 -9.24 6.54
CA PRO A 157 -17.09 -9.00 5.25
C PRO A 157 -16.85 -7.50 5.02
N ARG A 158 -15.72 -7.17 4.43
CA ARG A 158 -15.32 -5.79 4.12
C ARG A 158 -14.78 -5.68 2.72
N LYS A 159 -15.40 -4.81 1.92
CA LYS A 159 -14.98 -4.52 0.53
C LYS A 159 -15.11 -3.02 0.29
N LEU A 160 -14.13 -2.44 -0.37
CA LEU A 160 -14.20 -1.05 -0.83
C LEU A 160 -13.30 -0.81 -2.05
N TRP A 161 -13.58 0.27 -2.75
CA TRP A 161 -12.63 0.88 -3.68
C TRP A 161 -11.90 2.04 -3.00
N MET A 162 -10.62 2.19 -3.33
CA MET A 162 -9.79 3.29 -2.88
C MET A 162 -8.98 3.86 -4.06
N SER A 163 -8.84 5.17 -4.08
CA SER A 163 -7.97 5.87 -5.04
C SER A 163 -7.14 6.92 -4.29
N GLU A 164 -5.82 6.89 -4.52
CA GLU A 164 -4.91 7.92 -4.05
C GLU A 164 -5.16 9.22 -4.82
N VAL A 165 -5.23 10.32 -4.10
CA VAL A 165 -5.55 11.64 -4.69
C VAL A 165 -4.33 12.56 -4.79
N ARG A 166 -3.18 12.14 -4.26
CA ARG A 166 -1.96 12.93 -4.20
C ARG A 166 -0.84 12.31 -5.00
N GLU A 167 0.04 13.13 -5.51
CA GLU A 167 1.32 12.67 -6.03
C GLU A 167 2.20 12.16 -4.89
N LEU A 168 2.94 11.08 -5.13
CA LEU A 168 3.94 10.62 -4.19
C LEU A 168 5.12 11.59 -4.14
N VAL A 169 5.65 11.96 -5.31
CA VAL A 169 6.74 12.92 -5.49
C VAL A 169 6.23 14.06 -6.37
N ALA A 170 6.50 15.29 -5.98
CA ALA A 170 6.07 16.49 -6.68
C ALA A 170 6.40 16.48 -8.16
N GLY A 171 5.43 16.70 -9.01
CA GLY A 171 5.58 16.76 -10.47
C GLY A 171 5.85 15.41 -11.13
N VAL A 172 5.78 14.28 -10.39
CA VAL A 172 5.96 12.94 -10.95
C VAL A 172 4.63 12.19 -10.93
N PRO A 173 4.04 11.88 -12.09
CA PRO A 173 2.82 11.09 -12.16
C PRO A 173 3.01 9.73 -11.49
N MET A 174 2.03 9.34 -10.68
CA MET A 174 2.06 8.05 -10.00
C MET A 174 1.82 6.91 -10.99
N THR A 175 2.80 6.03 -11.15
CA THR A 175 2.68 4.84 -12.00
C THR A 175 1.68 3.83 -11.40
N PRO A 176 1.19 2.88 -12.20
CA PRO A 176 0.34 1.81 -11.69
C PRO A 176 0.98 1.01 -10.54
N PHE A 177 2.28 0.70 -10.62
CA PHE A 177 2.97 -0.03 -9.56
C PHE A 177 3.10 0.80 -8.27
N VAL A 178 3.54 2.04 -8.38
CA VAL A 178 3.67 2.95 -7.23
C VAL A 178 2.31 3.19 -6.56
N ARG A 179 1.23 3.23 -7.35
CA ARG A 179 -0.14 3.33 -6.83
C ARG A 179 -0.52 2.15 -5.95
N VAL A 180 -0.24 0.91 -6.41
CA VAL A 180 -0.49 -0.28 -5.60
C VAL A 180 0.41 -0.30 -4.37
N ALA A 181 1.70 -0.02 -4.53
CA ALA A 181 2.65 0.02 -3.40
C ALA A 181 2.20 1.02 -2.32
N THR A 182 1.82 2.24 -2.72
CA THR A 182 1.30 3.25 -1.80
C THR A 182 -0.03 2.82 -1.16
N GLY A 183 -0.91 2.20 -1.94
CA GLY A 183 -2.22 1.75 -1.48
C GLY A 183 -2.18 0.54 -0.54
N ALA A 184 -1.19 -0.33 -0.69
CA ALA A 184 -1.14 -1.63 -0.01
C ALA A 184 -1.08 -1.56 1.53
N ASP A 185 -0.51 -0.49 2.09
CA ASP A 185 -0.52 -0.23 3.54
C ASP A 185 -1.94 -0.22 4.12
N PHE A 186 -2.93 0.13 3.30
CA PHE A 186 -4.33 0.12 3.72
C PHE A 186 -4.86 -1.28 4.07
N ALA A 187 -4.24 -2.34 3.59
CA ALA A 187 -4.59 -3.71 3.98
C ALA A 187 -4.50 -3.90 5.49
N SER A 188 -3.53 -3.26 6.16
CA SER A 188 -3.36 -3.34 7.62
C SER A 188 -4.56 -2.81 8.39
N PRO A 189 -4.93 -1.52 8.32
CA PRO A 189 -6.09 -1.04 9.07
C PRO A 189 -7.39 -1.67 8.59
N PHE A 190 -7.51 -2.04 7.33
CA PHE A 190 -8.72 -2.61 6.79
C PHE A 190 -8.97 -4.04 7.25
N ALA A 191 -7.92 -4.87 7.35
CA ALA A 191 -8.04 -6.24 7.86
C ALA A 191 -8.02 -6.32 9.39
N ASN A 192 -7.27 -5.43 10.07
CA ASN A 192 -6.96 -5.58 11.49
C ASN A 192 -7.78 -4.68 12.43
N ALA A 193 -8.63 -3.77 11.89
CA ALA A 193 -9.51 -2.97 12.74
C ALA A 193 -10.74 -3.77 13.17
N GLY A 194 -11.06 -3.73 14.47
CA GLY A 194 -12.25 -4.33 15.06
C GLY A 194 -13.20 -3.29 15.66
N ASP A 195 -14.22 -3.74 16.37
CA ASP A 195 -15.26 -2.92 17.01
C ASP A 195 -14.72 -1.94 18.08
N LYS A 196 -13.52 -2.20 18.59
CA LYS A 196 -12.81 -1.30 19.54
C LYS A 196 -11.81 -0.37 18.86
N GLY A 197 -11.72 -0.41 17.53
CA GLY A 197 -10.76 0.36 16.74
C GLY A 197 -9.60 -0.46 16.20
N LEU A 198 -8.53 0.21 15.77
CA LEU A 198 -7.33 -0.42 15.27
C LEU A 198 -6.36 -0.74 16.40
N GLY A 199 -6.35 -2.00 16.81
CA GLY A 199 -5.53 -2.51 17.92
C GLY A 199 -4.16 -3.08 17.49
N TYR A 200 -3.90 -3.17 16.19
CA TYR A 200 -2.67 -3.76 15.64
C TYR A 200 -1.97 -2.76 14.72
N ILE A 201 -0.65 -2.68 14.82
CA ILE A 201 0.20 -1.93 13.89
C ILE A 201 1.01 -2.94 13.06
N ASN A 202 1.04 -2.76 11.74
CA ASN A 202 1.83 -3.63 10.88
C ASN A 202 3.33 -3.33 10.98
N SER A 203 4.12 -4.40 10.91
CA SER A 203 5.57 -4.37 10.84
C SER A 203 6.10 -4.55 9.42
N ASP A 204 5.26 -5.07 8.53
CA ASP A 204 5.59 -5.33 7.14
C ASP A 204 4.37 -5.13 6.23
N VAL A 205 4.62 -5.17 4.93
CA VAL A 205 3.62 -5.42 3.90
C VAL A 205 4.26 -6.26 2.81
N THR A 206 3.60 -7.34 2.39
CA THR A 206 3.95 -8.10 1.20
C THR A 206 2.84 -8.02 0.18
N ILE A 207 3.19 -7.60 -1.04
CA ILE A 207 2.30 -7.52 -2.19
C ILE A 207 2.71 -8.60 -3.20
N TYR A 208 1.72 -9.33 -3.74
CA TYR A 208 1.90 -10.16 -4.92
C TYR A 208 1.00 -9.66 -6.03
N LEU A 209 1.55 -9.49 -7.23
CA LEU A 209 0.82 -9.00 -8.41
C LEU A 209 1.05 -9.94 -9.59
N HIS A 210 -0.02 -10.36 -10.26
CA HIS A 210 0.10 -11.03 -11.56
C HIS A 210 0.01 -10.04 -12.73
N ARG A 211 -0.54 -8.85 -12.49
CA ARG A 211 -0.57 -7.72 -13.43
C ARG A 211 -0.64 -6.38 -12.67
N LEU A 212 -0.32 -5.31 -13.36
CA LEU A 212 -0.51 -3.96 -12.84
C LEU A 212 -1.96 -3.50 -13.06
N PRO A 213 -2.50 -2.59 -12.21
CA PRO A 213 -3.83 -2.03 -12.39
C PRO A 213 -3.90 -1.17 -13.66
N VAL A 214 -5.07 -1.21 -14.32
CA VAL A 214 -5.37 -0.41 -15.52
C VAL A 214 -6.15 0.86 -15.20
N THR A 215 -6.59 1.01 -13.94
CA THR A 215 -7.29 2.21 -13.46
C THR A 215 -6.64 2.78 -12.21
N ASN A 216 -7.10 3.97 -11.80
CA ASN A 216 -6.65 4.62 -10.58
C ASN A 216 -7.30 4.05 -9.30
N TRP A 217 -8.31 3.22 -9.44
CA TRP A 217 -9.01 2.59 -8.35
C TRP A 217 -8.42 1.22 -8.03
N ILE A 218 -8.14 1.01 -6.76
CA ILE A 218 -7.75 -0.29 -6.21
C ILE A 218 -8.86 -0.77 -5.30
N GLY A 219 -9.40 -1.94 -5.61
CA GLY A 219 -10.37 -2.63 -4.77
C GLY A 219 -9.67 -3.44 -3.70
N PHE A 220 -10.20 -3.40 -2.48
CA PHE A 220 -9.74 -4.19 -1.35
C PHE A 220 -10.88 -5.08 -0.85
N GLU A 221 -10.61 -6.35 -0.71
CA GLU A 221 -11.47 -7.32 -0.05
C GLU A 221 -10.70 -8.01 1.07
N VAL A 222 -11.17 -7.86 2.30
CA VAL A 222 -10.57 -8.58 3.44
C VAL A 222 -10.94 -10.05 3.33
N VAL A 223 -9.92 -10.90 3.24
CA VAL A 223 -10.06 -12.36 3.11
C VAL A 223 -9.52 -13.13 4.31
N ASN A 224 -8.66 -12.49 5.11
CA ASN A 224 -8.08 -13.14 6.29
C ASN A 224 -7.78 -12.13 7.40
N HIS A 225 -8.08 -12.53 8.64
CA HIS A 225 -7.54 -11.96 9.87
C HIS A 225 -7.44 -13.08 10.91
N GLN A 226 -6.24 -13.32 11.42
CA GLN A 226 -5.98 -14.26 12.52
C GLN A 226 -5.05 -13.58 13.51
N ALA A 227 -5.25 -13.85 14.80
CA ALA A 227 -4.40 -13.29 15.85
C ALA A 227 -4.25 -14.24 17.02
N THR A 228 -3.02 -14.36 17.55
CA THR A 228 -2.68 -15.12 18.74
C THR A 228 -1.52 -14.45 19.45
N ASP A 229 -1.58 -14.34 20.77
CA ASP A 229 -0.52 -13.80 21.64
C ASP A 229 -0.01 -12.40 21.21
N GLY A 230 -0.91 -11.58 20.68
CA GLY A 230 -0.58 -10.22 20.23
C GLY A 230 0.07 -10.13 18.85
N VAL A 231 0.23 -11.22 18.15
CA VAL A 231 0.67 -11.29 16.75
C VAL A 231 -0.54 -11.53 15.86
N ALA A 232 -0.69 -10.72 14.81
CA ALA A 232 -1.80 -10.84 13.87
C ALA A 232 -1.31 -10.92 12.43
N ILE A 233 -2.10 -11.59 11.58
CA ILE A 233 -1.99 -11.59 10.13
C ILE A 233 -3.26 -10.99 9.56
N GLY A 234 -3.12 -10.03 8.65
CA GLY A 234 -4.23 -9.48 7.86
C GLY A 234 -3.95 -9.62 6.38
N GLU A 235 -4.97 -9.98 5.59
CA GLU A 235 -4.82 -10.14 4.15
C GLU A 235 -6.00 -9.56 3.40
N CYS A 236 -5.69 -8.87 2.30
CA CYS A 236 -6.66 -8.40 1.33
C CYS A 236 -6.34 -8.94 -0.06
N TRP A 237 -7.37 -9.38 -0.77
CA TRP A 237 -7.29 -9.48 -2.22
C TRP A 237 -7.40 -8.09 -2.82
N LEU A 238 -6.64 -7.88 -3.90
CA LEU A 238 -6.56 -6.61 -4.60
C LEU A 238 -7.16 -6.73 -6.00
N TYR A 239 -7.93 -5.70 -6.37
CA TYR A 239 -8.65 -5.62 -7.64
C TYR A 239 -8.45 -4.26 -8.30
N ASP A 240 -8.69 -4.19 -9.58
CA ASP A 240 -9.05 -2.97 -10.29
C ASP A 240 -10.38 -3.19 -11.03
N GLU A 241 -10.83 -2.20 -11.81
CA GLU A 241 -12.11 -2.29 -12.53
C GLU A 241 -12.16 -3.37 -13.62
N ALA A 242 -11.01 -3.96 -13.99
CA ALA A 242 -10.90 -5.07 -14.92
C ALA A 242 -10.82 -6.46 -14.23
N GLY A 243 -10.81 -6.49 -12.88
CA GLY A 243 -10.78 -7.72 -12.09
C GLY A 243 -9.59 -7.85 -11.14
N PRO A 244 -9.23 -9.05 -10.70
CA PRO A 244 -8.15 -9.26 -9.72
C PRO A 244 -6.80 -8.80 -10.27
N ILE A 245 -5.96 -8.26 -9.38
CA ILE A 245 -4.58 -7.88 -9.68
C ILE A 245 -3.58 -8.62 -8.79
N GLY A 246 -3.98 -9.04 -7.58
CA GLY A 246 -3.09 -9.72 -6.65
C GLY A 246 -3.58 -9.69 -5.21
N THR A 247 -2.64 -9.67 -4.27
CA THR A 247 -2.89 -9.67 -2.82
C THR A 247 -1.98 -8.69 -2.09
N ALA A 248 -2.42 -8.26 -0.90
CA ALA A 248 -1.59 -7.57 0.09
C ALA A 248 -1.77 -8.25 1.44
N THR A 249 -0.66 -8.71 2.03
CA THR A 249 -0.62 -9.38 3.32
C THR A 249 0.28 -8.61 4.27
N VAL A 250 -0.12 -8.54 5.54
CA VAL A 250 0.62 -7.85 6.60
C VAL A 250 0.76 -8.72 7.83
N ALA A 251 1.92 -8.71 8.47
CA ALA A 251 2.07 -9.11 9.87
C ALA A 251 1.94 -7.87 10.76
N ALA A 252 1.30 -8.02 11.90
CA ALA A 252 1.00 -6.92 12.79
C ALA A 252 1.16 -7.31 14.26
N LEU A 253 1.46 -6.33 15.10
CA LEU A 253 1.61 -6.52 16.54
C LEU A 253 0.60 -5.68 17.31
N ALA A 254 0.11 -6.24 18.42
CA ALA A 254 -0.87 -5.60 19.29
C ALA A 254 -0.29 -4.32 19.92
N GLN A 255 -1.10 -3.27 19.94
CA GLN A 255 -0.78 -2.01 20.60
C GLN A 255 -1.37 -1.98 22.01
N ARG A 256 -0.63 -1.41 22.95
CA ARG A 256 -1.11 -1.25 24.34
C ARG A 256 -2.34 -0.37 24.45
N LYS A 257 -2.49 0.61 23.55
CA LYS A 257 -3.67 1.47 23.43
C LYS A 257 -4.13 1.44 21.98
N PRO A 258 -5.30 0.84 21.68
CA PRO A 258 -5.86 0.88 20.33
C PRO A 258 -6.07 2.32 19.88
N MET A 259 -5.82 2.58 18.59
CA MET A 259 -6.24 3.83 17.97
C MET A 259 -7.78 3.81 17.89
N VAL A 260 -8.43 4.70 18.65
CA VAL A 260 -9.89 4.78 18.68
C VAL A 260 -10.40 5.21 17.30
N ASN A 261 -11.35 4.46 16.76
CA ASN A 261 -11.99 4.81 15.51
C ASN A 261 -12.58 6.24 15.57
N PRO A 262 -12.18 7.16 14.67
CA PRO A 262 -12.69 8.53 14.66
C PRO A 262 -14.22 8.64 14.54
N SER A 263 -14.89 7.58 14.07
CA SER A 263 -16.36 7.54 13.97
C SER A 263 -17.10 7.42 15.31
N LYS A 264 -16.38 7.26 16.43
CA LYS A 264 -16.98 7.13 17.77
C LYS A 264 -16.72 8.34 18.68
N ARG A 265 -16.23 9.48 18.14
CA ARG A 265 -16.14 10.76 18.86
C ARG A 265 -17.16 11.75 18.34
#